data_fd7596396f7483e3d2cd33388e31d804
#
_entry.id   fd7596396f7483e3d2cd33388e31d804
#
_cell.length_a   1.000
_cell.length_b   1.000
_cell.length_c   1.000
_cell.angle_alpha   90.00
_cell.angle_beta   90.00
_cell.angle_gamma   90.00
#
_symmetry.space_group_name_H-M   'P 1'
#
loop_
_entity.id
_entity.type
_entity.pdbx_description
1 polymer ?
#
loop_
_entity_poly.entity_id
_entity_poly.type
_entity_poly.pdbx_seq_one_letter_code
_entity_poly.pdbx_strand_id
1 'polypeptide(L)'
;MHYFDGVPLYQVWHKDGEQQRLSSTGEELPAPELSCIKELAGNLMSNETPAHYTVLSRYDNYYFSRHPERGGKPLPVLRVVFNDDANTWFHIDMSSGKLLNKSTSINRAYRWLYNGLHSWDFIWLWERRPLWDIVVISFSLGGLSLSLFGVVVGWRRINRILKTPYILHRSGV
;
A
#
# COMPACT_ATOMS: atom_id res chain seq x y z
N MET A 1 22.67 -1.27 9.09
CA MET A 1 23.61 -0.13 8.89
C MET A 1 22.99 0.80 7.84
N HIS A 2 22.89 2.08 8.08
CA HIS A 2 22.52 3.08 7.08
C HIS A 2 23.33 4.36 7.34
N TYR A 3 23.28 5.31 6.39
CA TYR A 3 23.97 6.58 6.52
C TYR A 3 22.96 7.70 6.77
N PHE A 4 23.28 8.59 7.69
CA PHE A 4 22.56 9.82 7.91
C PHE A 4 23.57 10.97 7.89
N ASP A 5 23.37 11.90 6.97
CA ASP A 5 24.33 13.00 6.72
C ASP A 5 25.78 12.53 6.51
N GLY A 6 25.94 11.44 5.77
CA GLY A 6 27.26 10.84 5.49
C GLY A 6 27.87 10.04 6.66
N VAL A 7 27.27 10.03 7.83
CA VAL A 7 27.76 9.29 9.00
C VAL A 7 27.08 7.91 9.06
N PRO A 8 27.88 6.82 9.13
CA PRO A 8 27.32 5.49 9.27
C PRO A 8 26.73 5.30 10.67
N LEU A 9 25.51 4.77 10.73
CA LEU A 9 24.85 4.46 11.99
C LEU A 9 24.14 3.12 11.96
N TYR A 10 23.95 2.55 13.14
CA TYR A 10 23.20 1.33 13.37
C TYR A 10 21.89 1.68 14.07
N GLN A 11 20.81 1.08 13.63
CA GLN A 11 19.52 1.16 14.28
C GLN A 11 19.22 -0.20 14.92
N VAL A 12 19.06 -0.20 16.23
CA VAL A 12 18.78 -1.39 17.02
C VAL A 12 17.33 -1.32 17.49
N TRP A 13 16.57 -2.40 17.28
CA TRP A 13 15.21 -2.55 17.79
C TRP A 13 15.26 -3.49 19.00
N HIS A 14 14.84 -2.99 20.13
CA HIS A 14 14.64 -3.80 21.32
C HIS A 14 13.31 -4.57 21.26
N LYS A 15 13.19 -5.64 22.05
CA LYS A 15 11.99 -6.49 22.08
C LYS A 15 10.74 -5.76 22.59
N ASP A 16 10.95 -4.73 23.39
CA ASP A 16 9.92 -3.81 23.89
C ASP A 16 9.43 -2.77 22.89
N GLY A 17 10.05 -2.75 21.70
CA GLY A 17 9.71 -1.82 20.62
C GLY A 17 10.50 -0.52 20.65
N GLU A 18 11.37 -0.32 21.63
CA GLU A 18 12.25 0.83 21.65
C GLU A 18 13.29 0.77 20.53
N GLN A 19 13.56 1.93 19.94
CA GLN A 19 14.52 2.10 18.87
C GLN A 19 15.72 2.91 19.39
N GLN A 20 16.90 2.34 19.29
CA GLN A 20 18.14 2.96 19.69
C GLN A 20 19.03 3.20 18.48
N ARG A 21 19.67 4.36 18.41
CA ARG A 21 20.63 4.72 17.36
C ARG A 21 22.04 4.65 17.94
N LEU A 22 22.91 3.89 17.30
CA LEU A 22 24.31 3.74 17.70
C LEU A 22 25.21 4.25 16.59
N SER A 23 26.26 4.96 16.97
CA SER A 23 27.37 5.29 16.08
C SER A 23 28.15 4.03 15.70
N SER A 24 29.09 4.16 14.76
CA SER A 24 30.00 3.08 14.42
C SER A 24 30.93 2.68 15.61
N THR A 25 31.05 3.55 16.59
CA THR A 25 31.83 3.30 17.84
C THR A 25 30.98 2.69 18.95
N GLY A 26 29.65 2.49 18.73
CA GLY A 26 28.73 1.94 19.72
C GLY A 26 28.16 2.98 20.70
N GLU A 27 28.42 4.26 20.49
CA GLU A 27 27.84 5.33 21.30
C GLU A 27 26.39 5.60 20.88
N GLU A 28 25.55 5.88 21.85
CA GLU A 28 24.16 6.25 21.59
C GLU A 28 24.06 7.65 20.98
N LEU A 29 23.33 7.75 19.86
CA LEU A 29 23.09 9.00 19.16
C LEU A 29 21.67 9.48 19.43
N PRO A 30 21.47 10.76 19.75
CA PRO A 30 20.13 11.33 19.90
C PRO A 30 19.37 11.27 18.57
N ALA A 31 18.04 11.33 18.64
CA ALA A 31 17.21 11.46 17.43
C ALA A 31 17.59 12.76 16.69
N PRO A 32 17.59 12.75 15.34
CA PRO A 32 17.93 13.94 14.59
C PRO A 32 16.87 15.03 14.80
N GLU A 33 17.32 16.26 14.88
CA GLU A 33 16.39 17.38 14.94
C GLU A 33 15.54 17.49 13.68
N LEU A 34 14.30 17.92 13.83
CA LEU A 34 13.38 18.11 12.70
C LEU A 34 13.91 19.12 11.66
N SER A 35 14.65 20.11 12.08
CA SER A 35 15.37 21.07 11.22
C SER A 35 16.33 20.37 10.28
N CYS A 36 17.18 19.49 10.81
CA CYS A 36 18.13 18.71 10.05
C CYS A 36 17.44 17.75 9.06
N ILE A 37 16.39 17.07 9.51
CA ILE A 37 15.61 16.18 8.60
C ILE A 37 14.98 16.98 7.45
N LYS A 38 14.46 18.18 7.71
CA LYS A 38 13.89 19.05 6.68
C LYS A 38 14.93 19.54 5.68
N GLU A 39 16.12 19.88 6.14
CA GLU A 39 17.24 20.29 5.29
C GLU A 39 17.68 19.17 4.37
N LEU A 40 17.91 17.97 4.90
CA LEU A 40 18.21 16.78 4.10
C LEU A 40 17.07 16.43 3.13
N ALA A 41 15.83 16.57 3.56
CA ALA A 41 14.66 16.34 2.73
C ALA A 41 14.58 17.34 1.56
N GLY A 42 14.99 18.59 1.75
CA GLY A 42 15.08 19.59 0.70
C GLY A 42 16.02 19.19 -0.44
N ASN A 43 17.03 18.43 -0.13
CA ASN A 43 18.03 17.95 -1.10
C ASN A 43 17.65 16.63 -1.80
N LEU A 44 16.47 16.05 -1.51
CA LEU A 44 16.03 14.80 -2.15
C LEU A 44 15.72 14.95 -3.65
N MET A 45 15.42 16.16 -4.08
CA MET A 45 15.20 16.50 -5.48
C MET A 45 16.02 17.73 -5.84
N SER A 46 16.97 17.58 -6.79
CA SER A 46 17.97 18.61 -7.09
C SER A 46 17.40 19.90 -7.69
N ASN A 47 16.23 19.82 -8.33
CA ASN A 47 15.64 20.95 -9.08
C ASN A 47 14.31 21.44 -8.49
N GLU A 48 13.86 20.85 -7.37
CA GLU A 48 12.58 21.13 -6.80
C GLU A 48 12.70 21.46 -5.30
N THR A 49 11.92 22.41 -4.84
CA THR A 49 11.81 22.71 -3.41
C THR A 49 10.57 22.06 -2.81
N PRO A 50 10.64 21.56 -1.58
CA PRO A 50 9.48 21.03 -0.90
C PRO A 50 8.37 22.07 -0.76
N ALA A 51 7.17 21.74 -1.19
CA ALA A 51 6.00 22.60 -1.08
C ALA A 51 5.39 22.55 0.33
N HIS A 52 5.44 21.36 0.96
CA HIS A 52 4.79 21.14 2.23
C HIS A 52 5.45 20.05 3.05
N TYR A 53 5.46 20.24 4.41
CA TYR A 53 5.92 19.26 5.39
C TYR A 53 4.79 18.91 6.34
N THR A 54 4.53 17.64 6.57
CA THR A 54 3.52 17.18 7.52
C THR A 54 4.08 16.07 8.39
N VAL A 55 3.97 16.21 9.70
CA VAL A 55 4.28 15.11 10.62
C VAL A 55 3.06 14.23 10.78
N LEU A 56 3.23 12.94 10.44
CA LEU A 56 2.21 11.93 10.63
C LEU A 56 2.49 11.16 11.92
N SER A 57 1.60 11.30 12.89
CA SER A 57 1.62 10.55 14.14
C SER A 57 0.70 9.32 14.10
N ARG A 58 -0.07 9.17 13.03
CA ARG A 58 -0.99 8.05 12.79
C ARG A 58 -0.89 7.59 11.36
N TYR A 59 -1.22 6.33 11.12
CA TYR A 59 -1.33 5.80 9.76
C TYR A 59 -2.45 6.47 8.98
N ASP A 60 -2.23 6.63 7.68
CA ASP A 60 -3.24 7.08 6.73
C ASP A 60 -3.32 6.13 5.54
N ASN A 61 -4.22 6.42 4.58
CA ASN A 61 -4.44 5.58 3.42
C ASN A 61 -3.21 5.40 2.50
N TYR A 62 -2.18 6.25 2.62
CA TYR A 62 -0.97 6.20 1.80
C TYR A 62 0.27 5.71 2.55
N TYR A 63 0.24 5.84 3.88
CA TYR A 63 1.30 5.37 4.74
C TYR A 63 0.70 4.57 5.91
N PHE A 64 0.67 3.26 5.78
CA PHE A 64 0.20 2.35 6.83
C PHE A 64 0.95 1.01 6.74
N SER A 65 0.88 0.23 7.79
CA SER A 65 1.37 -1.14 7.85
C SER A 65 0.21 -2.11 7.96
N ARG A 66 0.18 -3.11 7.09
CA ARG A 66 -0.82 -4.20 7.17
C ARG A 66 -0.55 -5.16 8.33
N HIS A 67 0.69 -5.19 8.80
CA HIS A 67 1.14 -6.09 9.85
C HIS A 67 1.96 -5.31 10.88
N PRO A 68 1.34 -4.45 11.69
CA PRO A 68 2.06 -3.67 12.70
C PRO A 68 2.74 -4.56 13.73
N GLU A 69 2.18 -5.75 14.02
CA GLU A 69 2.72 -6.75 14.93
C GLU A 69 4.03 -7.41 14.45
N ARG A 70 4.39 -7.27 13.17
CA ARG A 70 5.60 -7.84 12.56
C ARG A 70 6.70 -6.81 12.29
N GLY A 71 6.75 -5.74 13.08
CA GLY A 71 7.66 -4.63 12.85
C GLY A 71 7.15 -3.69 11.76
N GLY A 72 5.97 -3.14 11.97
CA GLY A 72 5.29 -2.25 11.04
C GLY A 72 6.09 -1.02 10.64
N LYS A 73 5.56 -0.21 9.75
CA LYS A 73 6.19 1.05 9.37
C LYS A 73 6.29 1.97 10.59
N PRO A 74 7.45 2.61 10.83
CA PRO A 74 7.63 3.45 12.01
C PRO A 74 6.74 4.69 11.99
N LEU A 75 6.39 5.16 13.18
CA LEU A 75 5.74 6.43 13.46
C LEU A 75 6.46 7.09 14.66
N PRO A 76 6.55 8.41 14.73
CA PRO A 76 6.08 9.39 13.75
C PRO A 76 6.97 9.49 12.51
N VAL A 77 6.38 9.90 11.38
CA VAL A 77 7.07 10.04 10.11
C VAL A 77 6.85 11.43 9.52
N LEU A 78 7.90 12.03 8.95
CA LEU A 78 7.81 13.27 8.21
C LEU A 78 7.41 12.97 6.75
N ARG A 79 6.25 13.48 6.33
CA ARG A 79 5.87 13.52 4.92
C ARG A 79 6.34 14.83 4.31
N VAL A 80 7.10 14.72 3.24
CA VAL A 80 7.58 15.85 2.43
C VAL A 80 6.91 15.78 1.08
N VAL A 81 6.24 16.85 0.70
CA VAL A 81 5.48 16.94 -0.56
C VAL A 81 6.22 17.88 -1.49
N PHE A 82 6.51 17.42 -2.69
CA PHE A 82 7.04 18.22 -3.79
C PHE A 82 5.93 18.53 -4.78
N ASN A 83 5.98 19.72 -5.37
CA ASN A 83 5.02 20.16 -6.38
C ASN A 83 5.54 19.94 -7.80
N ASP A 84 6.28 18.84 -7.99
CA ASP A 84 6.72 18.37 -9.29
C ASP A 84 5.55 17.79 -10.11
N ASP A 85 5.73 17.56 -11.40
CA ASP A 85 4.70 17.01 -12.30
C ASP A 85 4.09 15.70 -11.79
N ALA A 86 4.88 14.91 -11.06
CA ALA A 86 4.45 13.66 -10.46
C ALA A 86 3.79 13.84 -9.07
N ASN A 87 3.76 15.07 -8.50
CA ASN A 87 3.31 15.31 -7.12
C ASN A 87 3.96 14.32 -6.14
N THR A 88 5.28 14.31 -6.10
CA THR A 88 6.07 13.33 -5.36
C THR A 88 5.98 13.56 -3.85
N TRP A 89 5.73 12.48 -3.11
CA TRP A 89 5.73 12.44 -1.65
C TRP A 89 6.84 11.53 -1.15
N PHE A 90 7.63 12.04 -0.22
CA PHE A 90 8.60 11.24 0.52
C PHE A 90 8.14 11.08 1.96
N HIS A 91 8.41 9.92 2.54
CA HIS A 91 8.17 9.64 3.95
C HIS A 91 9.51 9.31 4.60
N ILE A 92 9.87 10.09 5.61
CA ILE A 92 11.16 10.01 6.30
C ILE A 92 10.90 9.68 7.76
N ASP A 93 11.54 8.63 8.25
CA ASP A 93 11.48 8.28 9.66
C ASP A 93 12.12 9.37 10.52
N MET A 94 11.37 9.91 11.46
CA MET A 94 11.85 10.99 12.32
C MET A 94 12.85 10.49 13.36
N SER A 95 12.85 9.21 13.68
CA SER A 95 13.79 8.64 14.65
C SER A 95 15.17 8.40 14.06
N SER A 96 15.24 8.02 12.78
CA SER A 96 16.50 7.62 12.14
C SER A 96 16.94 8.53 10.99
N GLY A 97 16.06 9.40 10.49
CA GLY A 97 16.28 10.17 9.26
C GLY A 97 16.23 9.33 7.98
N LYS A 98 15.82 8.06 8.07
CA LYS A 98 15.80 7.15 6.93
C LYS A 98 14.64 7.45 6.00
N LEU A 99 14.90 7.48 4.70
CA LEU A 99 13.88 7.51 3.68
C LEU A 99 13.16 6.15 3.63
N LEU A 100 11.87 6.15 3.94
CA LEU A 100 11.05 4.92 4.03
C LEU A 100 10.28 4.64 2.77
N ASN A 101 9.76 5.68 2.12
CA ASN A 101 8.88 5.53 0.99
C ASN A 101 8.90 6.76 0.08
N LYS A 102 8.84 6.52 -1.24
CA LYS A 102 8.57 7.53 -2.27
C LYS A 102 7.25 7.17 -2.95
N SER A 103 6.34 8.12 -3.08
CA SER A 103 5.02 7.92 -3.69
C SER A 103 4.73 9.05 -4.68
N THR A 104 4.37 8.69 -5.91
CA THR A 104 3.93 9.62 -6.96
C THR A 104 2.41 9.61 -7.09
N SER A 105 1.84 10.58 -7.82
CA SER A 105 0.41 10.63 -8.13
C SER A 105 -0.08 9.34 -8.82
N ILE A 106 0.70 8.79 -9.74
CA ILE A 106 0.39 7.52 -10.43
C ILE A 106 0.35 6.37 -9.43
N ASN A 107 1.33 6.26 -8.54
CA ASN A 107 1.35 5.20 -7.52
C ASN A 107 0.16 5.31 -6.56
N ARG A 108 -0.25 6.54 -6.22
CA ARG A 108 -1.45 6.78 -5.40
C ARG A 108 -2.73 6.44 -6.13
N ALA A 109 -2.85 6.81 -7.42
CA ALA A 109 -3.99 6.42 -8.25
C ALA A 109 -4.08 4.89 -8.42
N TYR A 110 -2.96 4.23 -8.73
CA TYR A 110 -2.89 2.77 -8.82
C TYR A 110 -3.33 2.09 -7.51
N ARG A 111 -2.88 2.62 -6.37
CA ARG A 111 -3.31 2.11 -5.08
C ARG A 111 -4.84 2.16 -4.91
N TRP A 112 -5.49 3.28 -5.29
CA TRP A 112 -6.94 3.42 -5.20
C TRP A 112 -7.68 2.49 -6.17
N LEU A 113 -7.23 2.45 -7.44
CA LEU A 113 -7.88 1.65 -8.46
C LEU A 113 -7.65 0.15 -8.26
N TYR A 114 -6.44 -0.26 -7.94
CA TYR A 114 -6.13 -1.67 -7.79
C TYR A 114 -6.35 -2.16 -6.35
N ASN A 115 -5.61 -1.62 -5.39
CA ASN A 115 -5.69 -2.11 -4.01
C ASN A 115 -7.02 -1.72 -3.33
N GLY A 116 -7.52 -0.52 -3.57
CA GLY A 116 -8.78 -0.06 -3.02
C GLY A 116 -9.96 -0.88 -3.55
N LEU A 117 -10.18 -0.85 -4.86
CA LEU A 117 -11.34 -1.51 -5.48
C LEU A 117 -11.21 -3.03 -5.55
N HIS A 118 -10.01 -3.56 -5.82
CA HIS A 118 -9.82 -5.01 -5.99
C HIS A 118 -9.66 -5.75 -4.67
N SER A 119 -8.96 -5.16 -3.71
CA SER A 119 -8.64 -5.82 -2.42
C SER A 119 -9.40 -5.25 -1.23
N TRP A 120 -10.29 -4.26 -1.43
CA TRP A 120 -11.02 -3.58 -0.35
C TRP A 120 -10.09 -3.07 0.76
N ASP A 121 -8.91 -2.57 0.34
CA ASP A 121 -7.82 -2.18 1.22
C ASP A 121 -7.99 -0.74 1.74
N PHE A 122 -9.10 -0.51 2.45
CA PHE A 122 -9.40 0.75 3.11
C PHE A 122 -9.05 0.65 4.59
N ILE A 123 -8.29 1.61 5.12
CA ILE A 123 -7.81 1.57 6.52
C ILE A 123 -8.96 1.46 7.52
N TRP A 124 -10.06 2.21 7.33
CA TRP A 124 -11.21 2.18 8.22
C TRP A 124 -11.94 0.81 8.23
N LEU A 125 -11.92 0.10 7.11
CA LEU A 125 -12.51 -1.23 6.97
C LEU A 125 -11.58 -2.28 7.59
N TRP A 126 -10.27 -2.08 7.44
CA TRP A 126 -9.24 -2.97 7.94
C TRP A 126 -9.08 -2.92 9.46
N GLU A 127 -9.25 -1.74 10.06
CA GLU A 127 -9.29 -1.58 11.52
C GLU A 127 -10.50 -2.29 12.15
N ARG A 128 -11.54 -2.55 11.36
CA ARG A 128 -12.74 -3.30 11.77
C ARG A 128 -12.75 -4.70 11.14
N ARG A 129 -11.78 -5.53 11.52
CA ARG A 129 -11.58 -6.89 10.98
C ARG A 129 -12.87 -7.69 10.75
N PRO A 130 -13.81 -7.81 11.69
CA PRO A 130 -15.03 -8.57 11.44
C PRO A 130 -15.85 -8.03 10.26
N LEU A 131 -15.89 -6.72 10.07
CA LEU A 131 -16.62 -6.10 8.96
C LEU A 131 -15.94 -6.35 7.62
N TRP A 132 -14.61 -6.28 7.55
CA TRP A 132 -13.85 -6.60 6.36
C TRP A 132 -14.09 -8.04 5.90
N ASP A 133 -14.02 -9.00 6.82
CA ASP A 133 -14.26 -10.41 6.55
C ASP A 133 -15.67 -10.65 6.00
N ILE A 134 -16.70 -10.03 6.61
CA ILE A 134 -18.09 -10.13 6.16
C ILE A 134 -18.25 -9.59 4.73
N VAL A 135 -17.66 -8.45 4.42
CA VAL A 135 -17.73 -7.84 3.09
C VAL A 135 -17.09 -8.76 2.04
N VAL A 136 -15.87 -9.21 2.29
CA VAL A 136 -15.13 -10.08 1.36
C VAL A 136 -15.85 -11.41 1.13
N ILE A 137 -16.33 -12.05 2.19
CA ILE A 137 -17.08 -13.32 2.11
C ILE A 137 -18.38 -13.12 1.32
N SER A 138 -19.12 -12.03 1.57
CA SER A 138 -20.38 -11.74 0.88
C SER A 138 -20.16 -11.57 -0.62
N PHE A 139 -19.16 -10.81 -1.04
CA PHE A 139 -18.82 -10.66 -2.46
C PHE A 139 -18.33 -11.97 -3.09
N SER A 140 -17.56 -12.75 -2.36
CA SER A 140 -17.08 -14.05 -2.83
C SER A 140 -18.24 -15.04 -3.05
N LEU A 141 -19.19 -15.07 -2.14
CA LEU A 141 -20.40 -15.90 -2.28
C LEU A 141 -21.28 -15.41 -3.44
N GLY A 142 -21.41 -14.09 -3.62
CA GLY A 142 -22.11 -13.51 -4.78
C GLY A 142 -21.47 -13.92 -6.10
N GLY A 143 -20.14 -13.81 -6.22
CA GLY A 143 -19.39 -14.23 -7.39
C GLY A 143 -19.53 -15.74 -7.67
N LEU A 144 -19.44 -16.57 -6.62
CA LEU A 144 -19.67 -18.01 -6.74
C LEU A 144 -21.08 -18.32 -7.24
N SER A 145 -22.09 -17.67 -6.71
CA SER A 145 -23.48 -17.84 -7.14
C SER A 145 -23.66 -17.49 -8.61
N LEU A 146 -23.16 -16.34 -9.06
CA LEU A 146 -23.18 -15.93 -10.46
C LEU A 146 -22.48 -16.95 -11.38
N SER A 147 -21.33 -17.46 -10.95
CA SER A 147 -20.60 -18.49 -11.68
C SER A 147 -21.39 -19.78 -11.83
N LEU A 148 -22.03 -20.26 -10.76
CA LEU A 148 -22.88 -21.45 -10.79
C LEU A 148 -24.09 -21.25 -11.71
N PHE A 149 -24.79 -20.10 -11.65
CA PHE A 149 -25.86 -19.78 -12.58
C PHE A 149 -25.39 -19.77 -14.03
N GLY A 150 -24.22 -19.18 -14.31
CA GLY A 150 -23.63 -19.19 -15.64
C GLY A 150 -23.39 -20.60 -16.18
N VAL A 151 -22.83 -21.48 -15.35
CA VAL A 151 -22.61 -22.91 -15.69
C VAL A 151 -23.93 -23.62 -15.98
N VAL A 152 -24.94 -23.46 -15.13
CA VAL A 152 -26.27 -24.10 -15.33
C VAL A 152 -26.93 -23.62 -16.61
N VAL A 153 -26.92 -22.33 -16.88
CA VAL A 153 -27.51 -21.76 -18.11
C VAL A 153 -26.76 -22.23 -19.34
N GLY A 154 -25.42 -22.22 -19.31
CA GLY A 154 -24.57 -22.74 -20.38
C GLY A 154 -24.83 -24.21 -20.67
N TRP A 155 -24.88 -25.04 -19.63
CA TRP A 155 -25.20 -26.46 -19.73
C TRP A 155 -26.57 -26.72 -20.36
N ARG A 156 -27.60 -26.01 -19.89
CA ARG A 156 -28.97 -26.11 -20.46
C ARG A 156 -29.00 -25.71 -21.93
N ARG A 157 -28.25 -24.69 -22.34
CA ARG A 157 -28.15 -24.24 -23.72
C ARG A 157 -27.50 -25.29 -24.62
N ILE A 158 -26.36 -25.85 -24.17
CA ILE A 158 -25.63 -26.91 -24.89
C ILE A 158 -26.52 -28.16 -25.06
N ASN A 159 -27.17 -28.61 -23.99
CA ASN A 159 -28.06 -29.78 -24.05
C ASN A 159 -29.26 -29.56 -24.99
N ARG A 160 -29.75 -28.31 -25.09
CA ARG A 160 -30.83 -27.98 -26.04
C ARG A 160 -30.33 -28.09 -27.48
N ILE A 161 -29.18 -27.55 -27.79
CA ILE A 161 -28.58 -27.61 -29.13
C ILE A 161 -28.31 -29.07 -29.55
N LEU A 162 -27.75 -29.87 -28.66
CA LEU A 162 -27.44 -31.28 -28.93
C LEU A 162 -28.71 -32.16 -29.12
N LYS A 163 -29.84 -31.76 -28.49
CA LYS A 163 -31.12 -32.50 -28.62
C LYS A 163 -31.97 -32.07 -29.82
N THR A 164 -31.61 -30.98 -30.49
CA THR A 164 -32.32 -30.56 -31.69
C THR A 164 -31.80 -31.39 -32.86
N PRO A 165 -32.64 -32.36 -33.44
CA PRO A 165 -32.19 -33.16 -34.57
C PRO A 165 -32.00 -32.21 -35.76
N TYR A 166 -30.88 -32.38 -36.48
CA TYR A 166 -30.70 -31.77 -37.79
C TYR A 166 -31.76 -32.30 -38.71
N ILE A 167 -32.83 -31.58 -38.91
CA ILE A 167 -33.74 -31.83 -40.02
C ILE A 167 -32.97 -31.44 -41.28
N LEU A 168 -32.25 -32.43 -41.85
CA LEU A 168 -31.74 -32.33 -43.21
C LEU A 168 -32.96 -32.09 -44.13
N HIS A 169 -33.13 -30.83 -44.53
CA HIS A 169 -34.04 -30.47 -45.61
C HIS A 169 -33.45 -31.09 -46.89
N ARG A 170 -33.86 -32.30 -47.14
CA ARG A 170 -33.62 -32.99 -48.41
C ARG A 170 -34.55 -32.32 -49.43
N SER A 171 -34.14 -31.18 -49.99
CA SER A 171 -34.72 -30.66 -51.23
C SER A 171 -34.33 -31.60 -52.34
N GLY A 172 -35.23 -32.50 -52.64
CA GLY A 172 -35.16 -33.31 -53.84
C GLY A 172 -35.89 -32.58 -54.98
N VAL A 173 -35.14 -32.36 -56.02
CA VAL A 173 -35.49 -32.19 -57.45
C VAL A 173 -36.45 -31.09 -57.80
#